data_6dcf2ce72e8de92488d75c31b7c74e15
#
_entry.id   6dcf2ce72e8de92488d75c31b7c74e15
#
_cell.length_a   1.000
_cell.length_b   1.000
_cell.length_c   1.000
_cell.angle_alpha   90.00
_cell.angle_beta   90.00
_cell.angle_gamma   90.00
#
_symmetry.space_group_name_H-M   'P 1'
#
loop_
_entity.id
_entity.type
_entity.pdbx_description
1 polymer ?
#
loop_
_entity_poly.entity_id
_entity_poly.type
_entity_poly.pdbx_seq_one_letter_code
_entity_poly.pdbx_strand_id
1 'polypeptide(L)'
;HAKGRIICVFGCGGNRDVPKRAMMGEIAGRLADFTVITTDNPRNESPSKIMQDIEEGMKKTKGLYKCIENRKEAIKFAMRIAWKNDIIILAGKGHETYQILKNNKKIHFDEREVVKSLAESMPDKNIE
;
A
#
# COMPACT_ATOMS: atom_id res chain seq x y z
N HIS A 1 -1.35 11.50 -19.91
CA HIS A 1 -2.76 11.44 -19.62
C HIS A 1 -3.34 12.72 -19.01
N ALA A 2 -4.52 13.08 -19.50
CA ALA A 2 -5.10 14.40 -19.21
C ALA A 2 -5.56 14.54 -17.76
N LYS A 3 -6.06 13.48 -17.16
CA LYS A 3 -6.52 13.49 -15.77
C LYS A 3 -5.58 12.75 -14.88
N GLY A 4 -5.45 13.22 -13.67
CA GLY A 4 -4.68 12.51 -12.67
C GLY A 4 -5.37 11.24 -12.23
N ARG A 5 -4.59 10.21 -11.96
CA ARG A 5 -5.08 8.94 -11.41
C ARG A 5 -4.87 8.94 -9.91
N ILE A 6 -5.66 8.14 -9.23
CA ILE A 6 -5.46 7.87 -7.81
C ILE A 6 -4.77 6.52 -7.69
N ILE A 7 -3.57 6.52 -7.10
CA ILE A 7 -2.81 5.30 -6.86
C ILE A 7 -2.77 5.10 -5.35
N CYS A 8 -3.36 4.02 -4.87
CA CYS A 8 -3.47 3.75 -3.44
C CYS A 8 -2.49 2.66 -3.02
N VAL A 9 -1.73 2.89 -1.96
CA VAL A 9 -0.83 1.90 -1.37
C VAL A 9 -1.32 1.63 0.04
N PHE A 10 -1.70 0.39 0.33
CA PHE A 10 -2.17 0.05 1.66
C PHE A 10 -2.00 -1.43 1.99
N GLY A 11 -2.12 -1.75 3.28
CA GLY A 11 -2.17 -3.11 3.77
C GLY A 11 -3.08 -3.16 4.98
N CYS A 12 -3.35 -4.37 5.48
CA CYS A 12 -4.13 -4.57 6.70
C CYS A 12 -3.27 -5.21 7.77
N GLY A 13 -3.63 -4.95 9.03
CA GLY A 13 -2.89 -5.51 10.16
C GLY A 13 -3.19 -6.98 10.38
N GLY A 14 -2.20 -7.68 10.94
CA GLY A 14 -2.38 -9.04 11.40
C GLY A 14 -3.07 -9.07 12.76
N ASN A 15 -3.65 -10.21 13.12
CA ASN A 15 -4.37 -10.40 14.39
C ASN A 15 -5.47 -9.36 14.57
N ARG A 16 -6.13 -8.99 13.49
CA ARG A 16 -7.20 -8.00 13.46
C ARG A 16 -8.41 -8.57 12.72
N ASP A 17 -9.41 -7.73 12.52
CA ASP A 17 -10.68 -8.07 11.88
C ASP A 17 -10.46 -8.60 10.45
N VAL A 18 -10.53 -9.91 10.28
CA VAL A 18 -10.28 -10.55 8.99
C VAL A 18 -11.31 -10.16 7.91
N PRO A 19 -12.62 -10.12 8.19
CA PRO A 19 -13.60 -9.71 7.18
C PRO A 19 -13.35 -8.31 6.62
N LYS A 20 -12.76 -7.43 7.41
CA LYS A 20 -12.45 -6.07 6.98
C LYS A 20 -11.45 -6.04 5.83
N ARG A 21 -10.59 -7.05 5.73
CA ARG A 21 -9.56 -7.11 4.68
C ARG A 21 -10.17 -7.12 3.28
N ALA A 22 -11.12 -8.02 3.06
CA ALA A 22 -11.80 -8.12 1.77
C ALA A 22 -12.61 -6.85 1.48
N MET A 23 -13.27 -6.31 2.51
CA MET A 23 -14.03 -5.07 2.38
C MET A 23 -13.15 -3.91 1.91
N MET A 24 -11.97 -3.77 2.51
CA MET A 24 -11.03 -2.70 2.14
C MET A 24 -10.48 -2.90 0.72
N GLY A 25 -10.23 -4.16 0.34
CA GLY A 25 -9.81 -4.47 -1.02
C GLY A 25 -10.85 -4.08 -2.05
N GLU A 26 -12.10 -4.35 -1.74
CA GLU A 26 -13.20 -4.00 -2.63
C GLU A 26 -13.36 -2.48 -2.75
N ILE A 27 -13.27 -1.76 -1.64
CA ILE A 27 -13.37 -0.29 -1.65
C ILE A 27 -12.24 0.31 -2.49
N ALA A 28 -11.01 -0.15 -2.25
CA ALA A 28 -9.87 0.35 -3.01
C ALA A 28 -10.03 0.06 -4.51
N GLY A 29 -10.50 -1.14 -4.85
CA GLY A 29 -10.69 -1.52 -6.24
C GLY A 29 -11.73 -0.66 -6.96
N ARG A 30 -12.73 -0.17 -6.22
CA ARG A 30 -13.76 0.69 -6.81
C ARG A 30 -13.32 2.14 -6.93
N LEU A 31 -12.51 2.63 -5.99
CA LEU A 31 -12.21 4.06 -5.89
C LEU A 31 -10.85 4.45 -6.48
N ALA A 32 -9.86 3.58 -6.42
CA ALA A 32 -8.53 3.87 -6.93
C ALA A 32 -8.39 3.43 -8.38
N ASP A 33 -7.57 4.14 -9.14
CA ASP A 33 -7.26 3.74 -10.50
C ASP A 33 -6.24 2.60 -10.52
N PHE A 34 -5.38 2.55 -9.51
CA PHE A 34 -4.44 1.46 -9.31
C PHE A 34 -4.19 1.30 -7.82
N THR A 35 -4.13 0.05 -7.36
CA THR A 35 -3.88 -0.24 -5.94
C THR A 35 -2.64 -1.12 -5.81
N VAL A 36 -1.76 -0.76 -4.88
CA VAL A 36 -0.64 -1.62 -4.49
C VAL A 36 -0.96 -2.17 -3.11
N ILE A 37 -1.20 -3.47 -3.04
CA ILE A 37 -1.49 -4.17 -1.78
C ILE A 37 -0.16 -4.58 -1.17
N THR A 38 0.08 -4.19 0.07
CA THR A 38 1.35 -4.44 0.74
C THR A 38 1.12 -4.86 2.20
N THR A 39 2.14 -4.76 3.03
CA THR A 39 2.06 -5.15 4.44
C THR A 39 1.82 -3.95 5.34
N ASP A 40 1.11 -4.22 6.44
CA ASP A 40 0.95 -3.30 7.55
C ASP A 40 0.89 -4.17 8.81
N ASN A 41 1.79 -3.99 9.74
CA ASN A 41 1.85 -4.69 11.03
C ASN A 41 1.31 -6.14 10.98
N PRO A 42 1.98 -7.06 10.33
CA PRO A 42 1.46 -8.43 10.17
C PRO A 42 1.38 -9.23 11.47
N ARG A 43 2.11 -8.82 12.50
CA ARG A 43 2.14 -9.50 13.79
C ARG A 43 2.46 -10.99 13.64
N ASN A 44 1.60 -11.88 14.14
CA ASN A 44 1.85 -13.32 14.07
C ASN A 44 1.28 -13.99 12.84
N GLU A 45 0.71 -13.21 11.92
CA GLU A 45 0.16 -13.78 10.68
C GLU A 45 1.14 -13.65 9.52
N SER A 46 0.99 -14.53 8.54
CA SER A 46 1.76 -14.44 7.31
C SER A 46 1.35 -13.19 6.53
N PRO A 47 2.30 -12.32 6.14
CA PRO A 47 1.96 -11.17 5.29
C PRO A 47 1.27 -11.57 3.99
N SER A 48 1.68 -12.68 3.39
CA SER A 48 1.10 -13.14 2.15
C SER A 48 -0.36 -13.55 2.33
N LYS A 49 -0.71 -14.16 3.47
CA LYS A 49 -2.09 -14.52 3.76
C LYS A 49 -2.97 -13.28 3.91
N ILE A 50 -2.46 -12.26 4.59
CA ILE A 50 -3.19 -11.00 4.76
C ILE A 50 -3.44 -10.35 3.39
N MET A 51 -2.44 -10.33 2.54
CA MET A 51 -2.58 -9.75 1.21
C MET A 51 -3.58 -10.54 0.36
N GLN A 52 -3.61 -11.86 0.49
CA GLN A 52 -4.60 -12.69 -0.20
C GLN A 52 -6.02 -12.36 0.22
N ASP A 53 -6.23 -12.12 1.50
CA ASP A 53 -7.54 -11.75 2.02
C ASP A 53 -8.01 -10.42 1.43
N ILE A 54 -7.10 -9.44 1.32
CA ILE A 54 -7.42 -8.16 0.68
C ILE A 54 -7.72 -8.38 -0.81
N GLU A 55 -6.93 -9.21 -1.45
CA GLU A 55 -7.05 -9.49 -2.87
C GLU A 55 -8.40 -10.10 -3.23
N GLU A 56 -8.98 -10.89 -2.33
CA GLU A 56 -10.31 -11.47 -2.56
C GLU A 56 -11.37 -10.39 -2.76
N GLY A 57 -11.28 -9.31 -2.00
CA GLY A 57 -12.18 -8.17 -2.20
C GLY A 57 -11.88 -7.42 -3.49
N MET A 58 -10.61 -7.23 -3.78
CA MET A 58 -10.16 -6.55 -4.99
C MET A 58 -10.68 -7.25 -6.25
N LYS A 59 -10.67 -8.58 -6.25
CA LYS A 59 -11.11 -9.37 -7.39
C LYS A 59 -12.59 -9.24 -7.70
N LYS A 60 -13.38 -8.70 -6.77
CA LYS A 60 -14.80 -8.41 -7.00
C LYS A 60 -15.01 -7.15 -7.82
N THR A 61 -13.95 -6.44 -8.13
CA THR A 61 -13.99 -5.18 -8.86
C THR A 61 -13.23 -5.31 -10.17
N LYS A 62 -13.27 -4.26 -10.99
CA LYS A 62 -12.46 -4.17 -12.20
C LYS A 62 -11.16 -3.42 -11.94
N GLY A 63 -10.85 -3.15 -10.68
CA GLY A 63 -9.66 -2.38 -10.31
C GLY A 63 -8.37 -3.08 -10.68
N LEU A 64 -7.41 -2.30 -11.11
CA LEU A 64 -6.06 -2.79 -11.38
C LEU A 64 -5.25 -2.77 -10.09
N TYR A 65 -4.44 -3.80 -9.88
CA TYR A 65 -3.68 -3.88 -8.65
C TYR A 65 -2.44 -4.75 -8.80
N LYS A 66 -1.55 -4.63 -7.83
CA LYS A 66 -0.39 -5.49 -7.69
C LYS A 66 -0.13 -5.72 -6.19
N CYS A 67 0.31 -6.93 -5.84
CA CYS A 67 0.69 -7.26 -4.46
C CYS A 67 2.21 -7.20 -4.35
N ILE A 68 2.72 -6.39 -3.44
CA ILE A 68 4.16 -6.27 -3.18
C ILE A 68 4.34 -6.28 -1.68
N GLU A 69 4.90 -7.36 -1.15
CA GLU A 69 4.99 -7.56 0.29
C GLU A 69 5.80 -6.47 1.00
N ASN A 70 6.97 -6.14 0.48
CA ASN A 70 7.82 -5.12 1.10
C ASN A 70 7.25 -3.73 0.87
N ARG A 71 6.94 -3.02 1.96
CA ARG A 71 6.25 -1.73 1.86
C ARG A 71 7.09 -0.67 1.16
N LYS A 72 8.40 -0.66 1.37
CA LYS A 72 9.28 0.28 0.67
C LYS A 72 9.27 0.02 -0.84
N GLU A 73 9.31 -1.25 -1.23
CA GLU A 73 9.25 -1.60 -2.65
C GLU A 73 7.87 -1.31 -3.25
N ALA A 74 6.81 -1.45 -2.45
CA ALA A 74 5.46 -1.10 -2.88
C ALA A 74 5.35 0.40 -3.17
N ILE A 75 5.88 1.22 -2.29
CA ILE A 75 5.90 2.68 -2.46
C ILE A 75 6.73 3.06 -3.69
N LYS A 76 7.88 2.43 -3.83
CA LYS A 76 8.76 2.67 -4.98
C LYS A 76 8.04 2.34 -6.29
N PHE A 77 7.32 1.23 -6.32
CA PHE A 77 6.54 0.85 -7.49
C PHE A 77 5.49 1.90 -7.82
N ALA A 78 4.73 2.35 -6.81
CA ALA A 78 3.71 3.37 -7.01
C ALA A 78 4.32 4.66 -7.57
N MET A 79 5.47 5.07 -7.05
CA MET A 79 6.14 6.27 -7.53
C MET A 79 6.63 6.10 -8.97
N ARG A 80 7.04 4.90 -9.36
CA ARG A 80 7.47 4.62 -10.73
C ARG A 80 6.35 4.74 -11.74
N ILE A 81 5.16 4.26 -11.39
CA ILE A 81 4.03 4.27 -12.33
C ILE A 81 3.26 5.59 -12.31
N ALA A 82 3.51 6.43 -11.34
CA ALA A 82 2.82 7.72 -11.23
C ALA A 82 3.33 8.69 -12.30
N TRP A 83 2.41 9.42 -12.88
CA TRP A 83 2.72 10.48 -13.85
C TRP A 83 2.33 11.82 -13.28
N LYS A 84 2.71 12.86 -13.97
CA LYS A 84 2.30 14.22 -13.63
C LYS A 84 0.78 14.26 -13.44
N ASN A 85 0.34 14.89 -12.38
CA ASN A 85 -1.05 15.02 -11.96
C ASN A 85 -1.64 13.80 -11.26
N ASP A 86 -0.91 12.70 -11.16
CA ASP A 86 -1.37 11.56 -10.37
C ASP A 86 -1.17 11.83 -8.89
N ILE A 87 -2.01 11.22 -8.06
CA ILE A 87 -1.93 11.33 -6.61
C ILE A 87 -1.64 9.95 -6.04
N ILE A 88 -0.63 9.85 -5.20
CA ILE A 88 -0.32 8.62 -4.47
C ILE A 88 -0.84 8.77 -3.05
N ILE A 89 -1.70 7.86 -2.63
CA ILE A 89 -2.24 7.84 -1.27
C ILE A 89 -1.59 6.69 -0.52
N LEU A 90 -0.87 7.00 0.55
CA LEU A 90 -0.28 6.00 1.44
C LEU A 90 -1.21 5.86 2.62
N ALA A 91 -2.06 4.85 2.57
CA ALA A 91 -3.11 4.68 3.57
C ALA A 91 -2.71 3.67 4.65
N GLY A 92 -3.13 3.95 5.85
CA GLY A 92 -3.02 3.02 6.97
C GLY A 92 -1.85 3.24 7.89
N LYS A 93 -0.66 3.57 7.38
CA LYS A 93 0.52 3.71 8.24
C LYS A 93 0.69 5.12 8.79
N GLY A 94 0.60 6.11 7.92
CA GLY A 94 0.58 7.52 8.34
C GLY A 94 1.77 7.93 9.20
N HIS A 95 1.50 8.22 10.47
CA HIS A 95 2.50 8.74 11.41
C HIS A 95 3.27 7.66 12.16
N GLU A 96 2.94 6.40 11.97
CA GLU A 96 3.68 5.32 12.62
C GLU A 96 5.10 5.24 12.08
N THR A 97 6.05 4.98 12.97
CA THR A 97 7.47 4.91 12.60
C THR A 97 8.03 3.49 12.66
N TYR A 98 7.16 2.50 12.84
CA TYR A 98 7.59 1.10 12.92
C TYR A 98 6.52 0.19 12.33
N GLN A 99 6.95 -1.01 12.00
CA GLN A 99 6.08 -2.07 11.53
C GLN A 99 6.20 -3.24 12.51
N ILE A 100 5.07 -3.78 12.94
CA ILE A 100 5.06 -4.91 13.88
C ILE A 100 5.14 -6.20 13.10
N LEU A 101 6.19 -6.97 13.35
CA LEU A 101 6.43 -8.26 12.72
C LEU A 101 5.99 -9.39 13.64
N LYS A 102 6.20 -10.61 13.18
CA LYS A 102 5.90 -11.82 13.94
C LYS A 102 6.57 -11.77 15.31
N ASN A 103 5.88 -12.25 16.36
CA ASN A 103 6.33 -12.23 17.74
C ASN A 103 6.49 -10.81 18.30
N ASN A 104 5.71 -9.88 17.79
CA ASN A 104 5.73 -8.47 18.21
C ASN A 104 7.08 -7.78 18.03
N LYS A 105 7.91 -8.31 17.18
CA LYS A 105 9.16 -7.67 16.83
C LYS A 105 8.88 -6.44 15.98
N LYS A 106 9.55 -5.33 16.28
CA LYS A 106 9.37 -4.07 15.57
C LYS A 106 10.63 -3.70 14.80
N ILE A 107 10.44 -3.13 13.64
CA ILE A 107 11.54 -2.54 12.88
C ILE A 107 11.20 -1.08 12.61
N HIS A 108 12.23 -0.28 12.45
CA HIS A 108 12.03 1.12 12.11
C HIS A 108 11.48 1.22 10.68
N PHE A 109 10.38 1.95 10.53
CA PHE A 109 9.78 2.18 9.23
C PHE A 109 8.97 3.48 9.28
N ASP A 110 9.46 4.50 8.60
CA ASP A 110 8.79 5.79 8.53
C ASP A 110 8.50 6.11 7.07
N GLU A 111 7.23 6.12 6.71
CA GLU A 111 6.82 6.34 5.33
C GLU A 111 7.28 7.69 4.80
N ARG A 112 7.32 8.70 5.66
CA ARG A 112 7.77 10.02 5.25
C ARG A 112 9.22 10.01 4.82
N GLU A 113 10.07 9.28 5.56
CA GLU A 113 11.48 9.13 5.20
C GLU A 113 11.64 8.33 3.90
N VAL A 114 10.85 7.25 3.75
CA VAL A 114 10.89 6.42 2.55
C VAL A 114 10.47 7.24 1.33
N VAL A 115 9.36 7.96 1.43
CA VAL A 115 8.86 8.77 0.31
C VAL A 115 9.88 9.85 -0.06
N LYS A 116 10.44 10.54 0.93
CA LYS A 116 11.43 11.57 0.68
C LYS A 116 12.66 11.01 -0.03
N SER A 117 13.18 9.89 0.47
CA SER A 117 14.35 9.24 -0.10
C SER A 117 14.10 8.81 -1.56
N LEU A 118 12.93 8.22 -1.82
CA LEU A 118 12.59 7.77 -3.16
C LEU A 118 12.34 8.95 -4.11
N ALA A 119 11.69 10.00 -3.63
CA ALA A 119 11.42 11.18 -4.45
C ALA A 119 12.72 11.83 -4.91
N GLU A 120 13.74 11.87 -4.07
CA GLU A 120 15.03 12.44 -4.42
C GLU A 120 15.73 11.64 -5.53
N SER A 121 15.44 10.34 -5.63
CA SER A 121 16.02 9.49 -6.67
C SER A 121 15.16 9.44 -7.94
N MET A 122 14.01 10.10 -7.96
CA MET A 122 13.07 10.07 -9.09
C MET A 122 12.60 11.49 -9.43
N PRO A 123 13.52 12.38 -9.80
CA PRO A 123 13.19 13.81 -9.96
C PRO A 123 12.23 14.14 -11.09
N ASP A 124 12.04 13.24 -12.03
CA ASP A 124 11.16 13.50 -13.19
C ASP A 124 9.71 13.16 -12.93
N LYS A 125 9.37 12.76 -11.70
CA LYS A 125 8.00 12.41 -11.34
C LYS A 125 7.44 13.40 -10.32
N ASN A 126 6.15 13.72 -10.44
CA ASN A 126 5.44 14.50 -9.44
C ASN A 126 4.77 13.56 -8.47
N ILE A 127 5.09 13.71 -7.19
CA ILE A 127 4.51 12.90 -6.12
C ILE A 127 3.77 13.83 -5.17
N GLU A 128 2.50 13.52 -4.91
CA GLU A 128 1.66 14.34 -4.02
C GLU A 128 1.45 13.67 -2.66
#